data_9aba659d0e0eceb6d88ec2ddfb63d148
#
_entry.id   9aba659d0e0eceb6d88ec2ddfb63d148
#
_cell.length_a   1.000
_cell.length_b   1.000
_cell.length_c   1.000
_cell.angle_alpha   90.00
_cell.angle_beta   90.00
_cell.angle_gamma   90.00
#
_symmetry.space_group_name_H-M   'P 1'
#
loop_
_entity.id
_entity.type
_entity.pdbx_description
1 polymer ?
#
loop_
_entity_poly.entity_id
_entity_poly.type
_entity_poly.pdbx_seq_one_letter_code
_entity_poly.pdbx_strand_id
1 'polypeptide(L)'
;MKSSITTRRHLLALAVCVAVAGPLGAQAAAASPPAISAEDQALVDKAVAYLQGLAEAKGHFAQSDGRGAISQGELFLKRPGKARFAYAPPSGLTVVSDGGRVIVSDTRLNTFTAYPLGATPLSLFLAKTIRLDKGVQVTRVARAADGFSITARDGTKATAGQIVLTFTDNPMSLAAWSVTDAQGRNTQVRITGLSRTSGLDPALFVLKDPRPKIARPLM
;
A
#
# COMPACT_ATOMS: atom_id res chain seq x y z
N MET A 1 -1.55 54.83 33.74
CA MET A 1 -0.40 55.45 34.43
C MET A 1 0.83 54.79 33.85
N LYS A 2 1.48 55.46 32.93
CA LYS A 2 2.75 56.19 33.02
C LYS A 2 3.90 55.24 33.32
N SER A 3 4.72 54.98 32.30
CA SER A 3 6.07 55.57 32.14
C SER A 3 7.14 54.66 32.71
N SER A 4 8.31 54.37 32.18
CA SER A 4 9.21 55.11 31.31
C SER A 4 10.31 54.22 30.77
N ILE A 5 10.69 54.49 29.57
CA ILE A 5 11.95 54.39 28.89
C ILE A 5 13.19 54.55 29.79
N THR A 6 14.23 53.72 29.61
CA THR A 6 15.61 54.19 29.73
C THR A 6 16.55 53.43 28.83
N THR A 7 17.03 54.13 27.85
CA THR A 7 18.16 53.85 26.96
C THR A 7 19.48 53.96 27.71
N ARG A 8 20.44 53.09 27.55
CA ARG A 8 21.87 53.44 27.63
C ARG A 8 22.77 52.59 26.73
N ARG A 9 23.50 53.33 25.99
CA ARG A 9 24.53 53.06 24.98
C ARG A 9 25.88 52.72 25.63
N HIS A 10 26.79 52.26 24.75
CA HIS A 10 28.28 52.16 24.82
C HIS A 10 28.76 50.81 25.38
N LEU A 11 29.76 50.10 24.83
CA LEU A 11 31.00 50.52 24.11
C LEU A 11 31.54 49.34 23.29
N LEU A 12 32.28 49.68 22.26
CA LEU A 12 33.13 48.81 21.44
C LEU A 12 34.14 48.03 22.33
N ALA A 13 34.31 46.75 22.01
CA ALA A 13 35.56 46.05 22.27
C ALA A 13 35.89 45.14 21.07
N LEU A 14 36.96 45.48 20.42
CA LEU A 14 37.68 44.78 19.37
C LEU A 14 38.27 43.50 19.94
N ALA A 15 37.95 42.34 19.42
CA ALA A 15 38.65 41.10 19.77
C ALA A 15 38.68 40.11 18.59
N VAL A 16 39.84 40.14 17.95
CA VAL A 16 40.62 39.01 17.41
C VAL A 16 39.86 37.79 16.87
N CYS A 17 39.84 37.70 15.51
CA CYS A 17 39.53 36.47 14.79
C CYS A 17 40.54 35.38 15.10
N VAL A 18 40.14 34.36 15.89
CA VAL A 18 40.82 33.06 15.90
C VAL A 18 40.04 32.19 14.95
N ALA A 19 40.62 31.91 13.78
CA ALA A 19 40.13 30.88 12.86
C ALA A 19 40.34 29.50 13.50
N VAL A 20 39.30 28.97 14.11
CA VAL A 20 39.25 27.55 14.47
C VAL A 20 38.85 26.79 13.22
N ALA A 21 39.85 26.15 12.58
CA ALA A 21 39.61 25.14 11.57
C ALA A 21 38.90 23.95 12.25
N GLY A 22 37.56 23.95 12.14
CA GLY A 22 36.75 22.80 12.54
C GLY A 22 37.04 21.61 11.61
N PRO A 23 37.07 20.35 12.14
CA PRO A 23 37.25 19.20 11.28
C PRO A 23 36.09 19.12 10.27
N LEU A 24 36.44 18.94 8.99
CA LEU A 24 35.50 18.57 7.94
C LEU A 24 34.75 17.33 8.44
N GLY A 25 33.52 17.52 8.87
CA GLY A 25 32.59 16.40 9.15
C GLY A 25 32.46 15.58 7.87
N ALA A 26 32.99 14.37 7.89
CA ALA A 26 32.72 13.39 6.86
C ALA A 26 31.19 13.24 6.80
N GLN A 27 30.56 13.79 5.76
CA GLN A 27 29.17 13.48 5.42
C GLN A 27 29.14 11.98 5.17
N ALA A 28 28.57 11.24 6.13
CA ALA A 28 28.25 9.85 5.91
C ALA A 28 27.33 9.80 4.69
N ALA A 29 27.87 9.37 3.55
CA ALA A 29 27.06 9.09 2.36
C ALA A 29 25.97 8.14 2.80
N ALA A 30 24.70 8.55 2.63
CA ALA A 30 23.56 7.70 2.89
C ALA A 30 23.78 6.41 2.06
N ALA A 31 24.05 5.30 2.76
CA ALA A 31 24.29 4.03 2.10
C ALA A 31 23.06 3.70 1.25
N SER A 32 23.26 3.52 -0.05
CA SER A 32 22.22 3.00 -0.93
C SER A 32 21.70 1.70 -0.32
N PRO A 33 20.38 1.46 -0.33
CA PRO A 33 19.85 0.21 0.18
C PRO A 33 20.60 -0.95 -0.46
N PRO A 34 21.00 -1.98 0.31
CA PRO A 34 21.74 -3.11 -0.26
C PRO A 34 20.92 -3.73 -1.39
N ALA A 35 21.56 -3.97 -2.52
CA ALA A 35 20.96 -4.71 -3.63
C ALA A 35 20.56 -6.10 -3.10
N ILE A 36 19.35 -6.55 -3.45
CA ILE A 36 18.92 -7.91 -3.10
C ILE A 36 19.86 -8.94 -3.77
N SER A 37 20.06 -10.07 -3.14
CA SER A 37 20.90 -11.14 -3.68
C SER A 37 20.33 -11.71 -4.99
N ALA A 38 21.14 -12.36 -5.81
CA ALA A 38 20.68 -13.04 -7.02
C ALA A 38 19.62 -14.12 -6.70
N GLU A 39 19.77 -14.82 -5.58
CA GLU A 39 18.81 -15.82 -5.11
C GLU A 39 17.47 -15.17 -4.71
N ASP A 40 17.51 -14.01 -4.05
CA ASP A 40 16.29 -13.28 -3.69
C ASP A 40 15.62 -12.68 -4.92
N GLN A 41 16.41 -12.23 -5.91
CA GLN A 41 15.88 -11.78 -7.20
C GLN A 41 15.12 -12.91 -7.90
N ALA A 42 15.63 -14.14 -7.89
CA ALA A 42 14.94 -15.30 -8.45
C ALA A 42 13.57 -15.55 -7.78
N LEU A 43 13.45 -15.34 -6.46
CA LEU A 43 12.16 -15.43 -5.77
C LEU A 43 11.22 -14.29 -6.15
N VAL A 44 11.73 -13.08 -6.32
CA VAL A 44 10.95 -11.93 -6.82
C VAL A 44 10.42 -12.22 -8.23
N ASP A 45 11.27 -12.73 -9.12
CA ASP A 45 10.87 -13.07 -10.49
C ASP A 45 9.82 -14.18 -10.52
N LYS A 46 9.96 -15.20 -9.66
CA LYS A 46 8.98 -16.28 -9.48
C LYS A 46 7.63 -15.73 -9.02
N ALA A 47 7.63 -14.81 -8.05
CA ALA A 47 6.41 -14.15 -7.56
C ALA A 47 5.74 -13.30 -8.65
N VAL A 48 6.53 -12.53 -9.41
CA VAL A 48 6.03 -11.71 -10.52
C VAL A 48 5.40 -12.60 -11.59
N ALA A 49 6.06 -13.69 -11.99
CA ALA A 49 5.55 -14.64 -12.98
C ALA A 49 4.22 -15.28 -12.51
N TYR A 50 4.16 -15.70 -11.24
CA TYR A 50 2.93 -16.23 -10.65
C TYR A 50 1.79 -15.21 -10.69
N LEU A 51 2.02 -14.01 -10.17
CA LEU A 51 1.01 -12.95 -10.16
C LEU A 51 0.62 -12.54 -11.58
N GLN A 52 1.57 -12.46 -12.51
CA GLN A 52 1.29 -12.14 -13.92
C GLN A 52 0.39 -13.20 -14.56
N GLY A 53 0.51 -14.46 -14.16
CA GLY A 53 -0.33 -15.57 -14.61
C GLY A 53 -1.76 -15.57 -14.04
N LEU A 54 -2.06 -14.73 -13.05
CA LEU A 54 -3.41 -14.59 -12.47
C LEU A 54 -4.25 -13.58 -13.28
N ALA A 55 -4.64 -13.91 -14.50
CA ALA A 55 -5.49 -13.04 -15.33
C ALA A 55 -6.89 -12.87 -14.69
N GLU A 56 -7.56 -13.98 -14.40
CA GLU A 56 -8.79 -14.04 -13.61
C GLU A 56 -8.62 -15.08 -12.50
N ALA A 57 -9.07 -14.77 -11.29
CA ALA A 57 -9.00 -15.67 -10.14
C ALA A 57 -10.13 -15.37 -9.16
N LYS A 58 -10.49 -16.41 -8.38
CA LYS A 58 -11.42 -16.28 -7.25
C LYS A 58 -10.87 -17.03 -6.05
N GLY A 59 -11.29 -16.60 -4.85
CA GLY A 59 -10.89 -17.22 -3.60
C GLY A 59 -11.62 -16.59 -2.43
N HIS A 60 -11.21 -16.94 -1.24
CA HIS A 60 -11.71 -16.34 -0.01
C HIS A 60 -10.60 -15.52 0.65
N PHE A 61 -11.00 -14.53 1.43
CA PHE A 61 -10.07 -13.75 2.23
C PHE A 61 -10.56 -13.63 3.67
N ALA A 62 -9.59 -13.48 4.57
CA ALA A 62 -9.79 -13.03 5.94
C ALA A 62 -8.88 -11.82 6.17
N GLN A 63 -9.47 -10.71 6.55
CA GLN A 63 -8.75 -9.46 6.82
C GLN A 63 -8.76 -9.19 8.32
N SER A 64 -7.60 -8.86 8.88
CA SER A 64 -7.48 -8.31 10.22
C SER A 64 -6.98 -6.86 10.14
N ASP A 65 -7.56 -6.00 10.96
CA ASP A 65 -7.07 -4.64 11.18
C ASP A 65 -6.04 -4.61 12.33
N GLY A 66 -5.41 -3.44 12.52
CA GLY A 66 -4.42 -3.25 13.59
C GLY A 66 -5.00 -3.36 15.02
N ARG A 67 -6.31 -3.52 15.19
CA ARG A 67 -7.00 -3.73 16.48
C ARG A 67 -7.42 -5.19 16.69
N GLY A 68 -7.11 -6.07 15.71
CA GLY A 68 -7.45 -7.48 15.77
C GLY A 68 -8.88 -7.83 15.34
N ALA A 69 -9.68 -6.88 14.87
CA ALA A 69 -10.98 -7.17 14.30
C ALA A 69 -10.81 -7.97 13.00
N ILE A 70 -11.53 -9.07 12.87
CA ILE A 70 -11.47 -9.97 11.71
C ILE A 70 -12.74 -9.83 10.89
N SER A 71 -12.57 -9.62 9.59
CA SER A 71 -13.61 -9.65 8.57
C SER A 71 -13.21 -10.65 7.49
N GLN A 72 -14.17 -11.32 6.89
CA GLN A 72 -13.92 -12.33 5.84
C GLN A 72 -14.89 -12.15 4.68
N GLY A 73 -14.56 -12.76 3.54
CA GLY A 73 -15.40 -12.66 2.36
C GLY A 73 -14.82 -13.37 1.14
N GLU A 74 -15.38 -13.04 -0.01
CA GLU A 74 -14.96 -13.57 -1.30
C GLU A 74 -14.13 -12.54 -2.06
N LEU A 75 -13.09 -13.02 -2.71
CA LEU A 75 -12.20 -12.26 -3.57
C LEU A 75 -12.40 -12.68 -5.03
N PHE A 76 -12.61 -11.70 -5.90
CA PHE A 76 -12.61 -11.86 -7.34
C PHE A 76 -11.57 -10.92 -7.94
N LEU A 77 -10.72 -11.46 -8.82
CA LEU A 77 -9.69 -10.72 -9.55
C LEU A 77 -9.95 -10.87 -11.05
N LYS A 78 -9.88 -9.74 -11.76
CA LYS A 78 -9.89 -9.71 -13.23
C LYS A 78 -8.93 -8.62 -13.70
N ARG A 79 -7.72 -9.05 -13.99
CA ARG A 79 -6.67 -8.12 -14.41
C ARG A 79 -6.80 -7.75 -15.89
N PRO A 80 -6.37 -6.55 -16.28
CA PRO A 80 -5.82 -5.51 -15.41
C PRO A 80 -6.88 -4.71 -14.62
N GLY A 81 -6.47 -4.21 -13.47
CA GLY A 81 -7.14 -3.14 -12.75
C GLY A 81 -8.39 -3.54 -11.95
N LYS A 82 -8.98 -4.72 -12.15
CA LYS A 82 -10.27 -5.07 -11.55
C LYS A 82 -10.13 -6.06 -10.41
N ALA A 83 -10.79 -5.77 -9.30
CA ALA A 83 -10.91 -6.64 -8.15
C ALA A 83 -12.22 -6.36 -7.41
N ARG A 84 -12.75 -7.37 -6.72
CA ARG A 84 -13.86 -7.23 -5.79
C ARG A 84 -13.57 -7.99 -4.51
N PHE A 85 -13.75 -7.32 -3.40
CA PHE A 85 -13.79 -7.91 -2.06
C PHE A 85 -15.22 -7.80 -1.56
N ALA A 86 -15.93 -8.91 -1.53
CA ALA A 86 -17.29 -9.02 -1.05
C ALA A 86 -17.27 -9.54 0.38
N TYR A 87 -17.37 -8.63 1.35
CA TYR A 87 -17.33 -9.01 2.76
C TYR A 87 -18.61 -9.74 3.17
N ALA A 88 -18.46 -10.78 3.95
CA ALA A 88 -19.59 -11.55 4.49
C ALA A 88 -20.40 -10.72 5.51
N PRO A 89 -21.72 -10.99 5.64
CA PRO A 89 -22.51 -10.42 6.73
C PRO A 89 -21.88 -10.69 8.10
N PRO A 90 -22.05 -9.81 9.06
CA PRO A 90 -22.86 -8.58 9.04
C PRO A 90 -22.09 -7.33 8.60
N SER A 91 -20.97 -7.43 7.92
CA SER A 91 -20.07 -6.34 7.61
C SER A 91 -20.71 -5.19 6.83
N GLY A 92 -21.54 -5.48 5.82
CA GLY A 92 -22.09 -4.47 4.91
C GLY A 92 -21.05 -3.81 3.98
N LEU A 93 -19.77 -4.19 4.09
CA LEU A 93 -18.67 -3.62 3.35
C LEU A 93 -18.49 -4.33 2.00
N THR A 94 -18.22 -3.54 0.98
CA THR A 94 -17.80 -4.02 -0.34
C THR A 94 -16.72 -3.09 -0.88
N VAL A 95 -15.63 -3.67 -1.37
CA VAL A 95 -14.56 -2.92 -2.03
C VAL A 95 -14.45 -3.41 -3.47
N VAL A 96 -14.50 -2.48 -4.41
CA VAL A 96 -14.40 -2.79 -5.85
C VAL A 96 -13.36 -1.91 -6.50
N SER A 97 -12.42 -2.52 -7.21
CA SER A 97 -11.60 -1.81 -8.20
C SER A 97 -12.23 -1.99 -9.58
N ASP A 98 -12.55 -0.88 -10.25
CA ASP A 98 -13.20 -0.84 -11.58
C ASP A 98 -12.20 -0.76 -12.74
N GLY A 99 -10.91 -0.65 -12.44
CA GLY A 99 -9.82 -0.45 -13.37
C GLY A 99 -9.17 0.92 -13.28
N GLY A 100 -9.88 1.93 -12.80
CA GLY A 100 -9.37 3.29 -12.60
C GLY A 100 -9.45 3.74 -11.14
N ARG A 101 -10.44 3.27 -10.41
CA ARG A 101 -10.73 3.67 -9.03
C ARG A 101 -10.94 2.46 -8.14
N VAL A 102 -10.63 2.62 -6.87
CA VAL A 102 -11.06 1.72 -5.79
C VAL A 102 -12.23 2.37 -5.07
N ILE A 103 -13.37 1.72 -5.10
CA ILE A 103 -14.63 2.17 -4.51
C ILE A 103 -14.86 1.35 -3.24
N VAL A 104 -15.08 2.03 -2.13
CA VAL A 104 -15.42 1.44 -0.83
C VAL A 104 -16.83 1.85 -0.49
N SER A 105 -17.73 0.88 -0.37
CA SER A 105 -19.12 1.08 0.05
C SER A 105 -19.38 0.33 1.34
N ASP A 106 -19.92 1.02 2.33
CA ASP A 106 -20.43 0.41 3.56
C ASP A 106 -21.91 0.77 3.69
N THR A 107 -22.76 -0.25 3.56
CA THR A 107 -24.22 -0.08 3.63
C THR A 107 -24.72 0.18 5.05
N ARG A 108 -23.97 -0.23 6.07
CA ARG A 108 -24.32 0.02 7.48
C ARG A 108 -24.02 1.45 7.90
N LEU A 109 -22.92 2.02 7.37
CA LEU A 109 -22.52 3.40 7.63
C LEU A 109 -23.08 4.37 6.57
N ASN A 110 -23.79 3.85 5.55
CA ASN A 110 -24.28 4.62 4.41
C ASN A 110 -23.17 5.46 3.75
N THR A 111 -21.97 4.86 3.59
CA THR A 111 -20.82 5.53 2.98
C THR A 111 -20.50 4.96 1.62
N PHE A 112 -20.04 5.83 0.72
CA PHE A 112 -19.58 5.47 -0.62
C PHE A 112 -18.44 6.40 -0.98
N THR A 113 -17.21 5.86 -1.02
CA THR A 113 -16.00 6.64 -1.24
C THR A 113 -15.18 6.01 -2.36
N ALA A 114 -14.62 6.83 -3.23
CA ALA A 114 -13.78 6.38 -4.33
C ALA A 114 -12.39 7.02 -4.24
N TYR A 115 -11.37 6.21 -4.49
CA TYR A 115 -9.95 6.61 -4.53
C TYR A 115 -9.36 6.24 -5.89
N PRO A 116 -8.44 7.03 -6.47
CA PRO A 116 -7.69 6.60 -7.65
C PRO A 116 -6.96 5.28 -7.36
N LEU A 117 -7.07 4.29 -8.27
CA LEU A 117 -6.39 2.99 -8.09
C LEU A 117 -4.88 3.17 -7.88
N GLY A 118 -4.24 4.06 -8.65
CA GLY A 118 -2.81 4.35 -8.54
C GLY A 118 -2.37 4.93 -7.20
N ALA A 119 -3.29 5.44 -6.38
CA ALA A 119 -3.02 5.92 -5.03
C ALA A 119 -3.17 4.83 -3.96
N THR A 120 -3.46 3.60 -4.37
CA THR A 120 -3.68 2.46 -3.46
C THR A 120 -2.64 1.36 -3.68
N PRO A 121 -2.27 0.58 -2.64
CA PRO A 121 -1.38 -0.57 -2.80
C PRO A 121 -1.89 -1.64 -3.77
N LEU A 122 -3.20 -1.68 -4.04
CA LEU A 122 -3.79 -2.59 -5.02
C LEU A 122 -3.24 -2.40 -6.43
N SER A 123 -2.78 -1.18 -6.76
CA SER A 123 -2.20 -0.88 -8.07
C SER A 123 -1.01 -1.77 -8.42
N LEU A 124 -0.24 -2.21 -7.43
CA LEU A 124 0.95 -3.03 -7.63
C LEU A 124 0.61 -4.39 -8.25
N PHE A 125 -0.40 -5.09 -7.73
CA PHE A 125 -0.73 -6.43 -8.23
C PHE A 125 -1.91 -6.46 -9.21
N LEU A 126 -2.64 -5.34 -9.38
CA LEU A 126 -3.67 -5.20 -10.41
C LEU A 126 -3.14 -4.59 -11.71
N ALA A 127 -1.90 -4.16 -11.78
CA ALA A 127 -1.29 -3.61 -12.98
C ALA A 127 -1.35 -4.58 -14.17
N LYS A 128 -1.44 -4.07 -15.41
CA LYS A 128 -1.36 -4.87 -16.64
C LYS A 128 -0.06 -5.68 -16.67
N THR A 129 1.05 -5.03 -16.35
CA THR A 129 2.36 -5.67 -16.19
C THR A 129 2.80 -5.44 -14.75
N ILE A 130 2.97 -6.54 -14.01
CA ILE A 130 3.49 -6.48 -12.65
C ILE A 130 4.99 -6.26 -12.72
N ARG A 131 5.44 -5.21 -12.05
CA ARG A 131 6.85 -4.84 -11.95
C ARG A 131 7.19 -4.51 -10.51
N LEU A 132 8.18 -5.21 -9.99
CA LEU A 132 8.74 -4.94 -8.67
C LEU A 132 10.16 -4.33 -8.78
N ASP A 133 10.52 -3.87 -9.99
CA ASP A 133 11.82 -3.30 -10.36
C ASP A 133 11.73 -1.83 -10.81
N LYS A 134 10.54 -1.33 -11.14
CA LYS A 134 10.34 0.04 -11.64
C LYS A 134 9.25 0.77 -10.86
N GLY A 135 9.63 1.85 -10.18
CA GLY A 135 8.70 2.61 -9.32
C GLY A 135 8.34 1.90 -8.02
N VAL A 136 8.90 0.70 -7.79
CA VAL A 136 8.76 -0.10 -6.58
C VAL A 136 10.14 -0.51 -6.13
N GLN A 137 10.43 -0.40 -4.85
CA GLN A 137 11.67 -0.86 -4.25
C GLN A 137 11.37 -2.10 -3.40
N VAL A 138 11.91 -3.25 -3.81
CA VAL A 138 11.99 -4.42 -2.93
C VAL A 138 13.03 -4.15 -1.88
N THR A 139 12.63 -4.18 -0.62
CA THR A 139 13.51 -3.86 0.52
C THR A 139 13.95 -5.10 1.28
N ARG A 140 13.20 -6.21 1.14
CA ARG A 140 13.50 -7.46 1.82
C ARG A 140 12.83 -8.64 1.12
N VAL A 141 13.53 -9.76 1.06
CA VAL A 141 12.97 -11.09 0.80
C VAL A 141 13.27 -11.95 2.02
N ALA A 142 12.28 -12.62 2.56
CA ALA A 142 12.45 -13.51 3.72
C ALA A 142 11.90 -14.89 3.37
N ARG A 143 12.71 -15.93 3.61
CA ARG A 143 12.36 -17.33 3.36
C ARG A 143 11.71 -17.92 4.60
N ALA A 144 10.77 -18.84 4.40
CA ALA A 144 10.13 -19.65 5.43
C ALA A 144 10.18 -21.13 5.00
N ALA A 145 9.80 -22.03 5.89
CA ALA A 145 9.86 -23.47 5.61
C ALA A 145 8.96 -23.89 4.44
N ASP A 146 7.84 -23.22 4.25
CA ASP A 146 6.78 -23.52 3.27
C ASP A 146 6.58 -22.43 2.21
N GLY A 147 7.49 -21.42 2.17
CA GLY A 147 7.37 -20.34 1.22
C GLY A 147 8.31 -19.17 1.45
N PHE A 148 7.88 -17.98 1.04
CA PHE A 148 8.68 -16.77 1.21
C PHE A 148 7.80 -15.51 1.24
N SER A 149 8.36 -14.41 1.69
CA SER A 149 7.71 -13.10 1.64
C SER A 149 8.59 -12.05 0.99
N ILE A 150 7.97 -11.11 0.29
CA ILE A 150 8.61 -9.97 -0.36
C ILE A 150 8.05 -8.71 0.27
N THR A 151 8.92 -7.88 0.84
CA THR A 151 8.59 -6.54 1.31
C THR A 151 8.97 -5.53 0.26
N ALA A 152 8.00 -4.69 -0.10
CA ALA A 152 8.18 -3.65 -1.10
C ALA A 152 7.55 -2.33 -0.66
N ARG A 153 8.07 -1.22 -1.16
CA ARG A 153 7.55 0.13 -0.96
C ARG A 153 7.55 0.90 -2.27
N ASP A 154 6.82 2.01 -2.31
CA ASP A 154 6.92 2.95 -3.42
C ASP A 154 8.34 3.52 -3.49
N GLY A 155 9.01 3.34 -4.61
CA GLY A 155 10.38 3.81 -4.81
C GLY A 155 10.49 5.34 -4.99
N THR A 156 9.35 6.01 -5.24
CA THR A 156 9.29 7.46 -5.46
C THR A 156 8.83 8.22 -4.22
N LYS A 157 8.11 7.55 -3.31
CA LYS A 157 7.53 8.15 -2.10
C LYS A 157 7.88 7.30 -0.88
N ALA A 158 9.04 7.53 -0.30
CA ALA A 158 9.53 6.78 0.86
C ALA A 158 8.56 6.78 2.06
N THR A 159 7.64 7.75 2.12
CA THR A 159 6.63 7.91 3.19
C THR A 159 5.30 7.22 2.88
N ALA A 160 5.14 6.59 1.71
CA ALA A 160 3.85 6.03 1.27
C ALA A 160 3.47 4.70 1.94
N GLY A 161 4.24 4.23 2.91
CA GLY A 161 4.04 2.94 3.56
C GLY A 161 4.72 1.78 2.82
N GLN A 162 4.38 0.55 3.21
CA GLN A 162 4.95 -0.66 2.61
C GLN A 162 3.90 -1.74 2.43
N ILE A 163 4.19 -2.66 1.52
CA ILE A 163 3.42 -3.89 1.33
C ILE A 163 4.35 -5.09 1.56
N VAL A 164 3.82 -6.12 2.22
CA VAL A 164 4.46 -7.44 2.30
C VAL A 164 3.57 -8.44 1.59
N LEU A 165 4.10 -9.12 0.59
CA LEU A 165 3.43 -10.22 -0.12
C LEU A 165 4.00 -11.53 0.38
N THR A 166 3.14 -12.45 0.83
CA THR A 166 3.55 -13.78 1.34
C THR A 166 3.04 -14.85 0.38
N PHE A 167 3.94 -15.74 0.00
CA PHE A 167 3.66 -16.84 -0.92
C PHE A 167 3.95 -18.18 -0.25
N THR A 168 3.14 -19.19 -0.57
CA THR A 168 3.52 -20.60 -0.41
C THR A 168 4.35 -21.04 -1.61
N ASP A 169 5.16 -22.08 -1.46
CA ASP A 169 6.06 -22.55 -2.52
C ASP A 169 5.53 -23.82 -3.22
N ASN A 170 4.92 -24.74 -2.49
CA ASN A 170 4.40 -26.00 -3.01
C ASN A 170 2.96 -26.28 -2.51
N PRO A 171 1.93 -25.98 -3.32
CA PRO A 171 1.98 -25.28 -4.61
C PRO A 171 2.24 -23.79 -4.43
N MET A 172 2.84 -23.17 -5.47
CA MET A 172 3.04 -21.71 -5.50
C MET A 172 1.69 -20.99 -5.46
N SER A 173 1.47 -20.19 -4.42
CA SER A 173 0.24 -19.40 -4.26
C SER A 173 0.49 -18.13 -3.44
N LEU A 174 -0.23 -17.06 -3.76
CA LEU A 174 -0.31 -15.89 -2.89
C LEU A 174 -1.16 -16.25 -1.66
N ALA A 175 -0.52 -16.38 -0.51
CA ALA A 175 -1.16 -16.78 0.74
C ALA A 175 -1.66 -15.59 1.56
N ALA A 176 -0.95 -14.46 1.50
CA ALA A 176 -1.32 -13.25 2.25
C ALA A 176 -0.65 -12.01 1.67
N TRP A 177 -1.20 -10.86 2.04
CA TRP A 177 -0.47 -9.61 2.01
C TRP A 177 -0.76 -8.78 3.27
N SER A 178 0.16 -7.90 3.62
CA SER A 178 -0.10 -6.84 4.60
C SER A 178 0.30 -5.49 4.03
N VAL A 179 -0.44 -4.47 4.40
CA VAL A 179 -0.17 -3.07 4.04
C VAL A 179 0.01 -2.29 5.32
N THR A 180 1.15 -1.61 5.43
CA THR A 180 1.37 -0.61 6.47
C THR A 180 1.30 0.76 5.79
N ASP A 181 0.36 1.60 6.19
CA ASP A 181 0.21 2.94 5.61
C ASP A 181 1.21 3.95 6.20
N ALA A 182 1.18 5.18 5.68
CA ALA A 182 2.07 6.25 6.14
C ALA A 182 1.87 6.64 7.61
N GLN A 183 0.76 6.27 8.23
CA GLN A 183 0.45 6.48 9.65
C GLN A 183 0.83 5.27 10.52
N GLY A 184 1.46 4.24 9.94
CA GLY A 184 1.84 3.02 10.65
C GLY A 184 0.69 2.04 10.91
N ARG A 185 -0.50 2.29 10.37
CA ARG A 185 -1.63 1.37 10.52
C ARG A 185 -1.40 0.15 9.63
N ASN A 186 -1.54 -1.03 10.22
CA ASN A 186 -1.36 -2.29 9.51
C ASN A 186 -2.72 -2.92 9.20
N THR A 187 -2.86 -3.40 7.96
CA THR A 187 -3.97 -4.23 7.52
C THR A 187 -3.39 -5.49 6.92
N GLN A 188 -3.79 -6.64 7.45
CA GLN A 188 -3.37 -7.93 6.95
C GLN A 188 -4.54 -8.65 6.28
N VAL A 189 -4.29 -9.24 5.11
CA VAL A 189 -5.25 -10.04 4.38
C VAL A 189 -4.64 -11.43 4.13
N ARG A 190 -5.30 -12.46 4.61
CA ARG A 190 -5.02 -13.87 4.26
C ARG A 190 -5.91 -14.30 3.12
N ILE A 191 -5.37 -15.09 2.22
CA ILE A 191 -6.09 -15.66 1.08
C ILE A 191 -6.15 -17.17 1.25
N THR A 192 -7.31 -17.75 0.97
CA THR A 192 -7.52 -19.20 0.94
C THR A 192 -8.25 -19.58 -0.34
N GLY A 193 -7.88 -20.71 -0.91
CA GLY A 193 -8.53 -21.26 -2.10
C GLY A 193 -8.42 -20.38 -3.33
N LEU A 194 -7.36 -19.54 -3.44
CA LEU A 194 -7.14 -18.71 -4.63
C LEU A 194 -6.89 -19.61 -5.83
N SER A 195 -7.83 -19.63 -6.74
CA SER A 195 -7.79 -20.45 -7.95
C SER A 195 -7.99 -19.62 -9.21
N ARG A 196 -7.27 -19.98 -10.26
CA ARG A 196 -7.50 -19.39 -11.59
C ARG A 196 -8.90 -19.75 -12.08
N THR A 197 -9.54 -18.81 -12.73
CA THR A 197 -10.84 -19.00 -13.36
C THR A 197 -10.89 -18.22 -14.67
N SER A 198 -12.00 -18.31 -15.39
CA SER A 198 -12.27 -17.53 -16.60
C SER A 198 -13.75 -17.16 -16.64
N GLY A 199 -14.08 -16.13 -17.42
CA GLY A 199 -15.46 -15.73 -17.65
C GLY A 199 -16.13 -15.06 -16.44
N LEU A 200 -15.37 -14.43 -15.54
CA LEU A 200 -15.96 -13.63 -14.46
C LEU A 200 -16.84 -12.53 -15.04
N ASP A 201 -18.08 -12.45 -14.54
CA ASP A 201 -19.05 -11.45 -14.95
C ASP A 201 -18.47 -10.03 -14.75
N PRO A 202 -18.41 -9.20 -15.80
CA PRO A 202 -17.99 -7.80 -15.67
C PRO A 202 -18.80 -6.99 -14.65
N ALA A 203 -20.06 -7.35 -14.39
CA ALA A 203 -20.92 -6.70 -13.40
C ALA A 203 -20.39 -6.81 -11.96
N LEU A 204 -19.59 -7.84 -11.65
CA LEU A 204 -18.92 -7.97 -10.36
C LEU A 204 -18.03 -6.77 -10.03
N PHE A 205 -17.49 -6.10 -11.07
CA PHE A 205 -16.54 -5.01 -10.93
C PHE A 205 -17.17 -3.63 -11.13
N VAL A 206 -18.50 -3.57 -11.06
CA VAL A 206 -19.28 -2.33 -11.11
C VAL A 206 -19.99 -2.15 -9.77
N LEU A 207 -19.72 -1.02 -9.10
CA LEU A 207 -20.40 -0.67 -7.86
C LEU A 207 -21.06 0.69 -8.04
N LYS A 208 -22.40 0.72 -7.98
CA LYS A 208 -23.18 1.94 -8.08
C LYS A 208 -23.40 2.52 -6.68
N ASP A 209 -23.37 3.85 -6.58
CA ASP A 209 -23.71 4.55 -5.34
C ASP A 209 -25.20 4.29 -5.00
N PRO A 210 -25.50 3.61 -3.90
CA PRO A 210 -26.89 3.31 -3.52
C PRO A 210 -27.61 4.51 -2.92
N ARG A 211 -26.88 5.59 -2.59
CA ARG A 211 -27.46 6.76 -1.93
C ARG A 211 -28.34 7.56 -2.90
N PRO A 212 -29.48 8.11 -2.44
CA PRO A 212 -30.31 8.93 -3.28
C PRO A 212 -29.54 10.17 -3.76
N LYS A 213 -29.63 10.46 -5.05
CA LYS A 213 -29.12 11.72 -5.59
C LYS A 213 -29.99 12.85 -5.06
N ILE A 214 -29.47 13.68 -4.17
CA ILE A 214 -30.18 14.91 -3.76
C ILE A 214 -30.27 15.78 -4.99
N ALA A 215 -31.53 15.97 -5.50
CA ALA A 215 -31.77 16.92 -6.56
C ALA A 215 -31.35 18.31 -6.07
N ARG A 216 -30.40 18.94 -6.75
CA ARG A 216 -30.10 20.35 -6.48
C ARG A 216 -31.37 21.14 -6.73
N PRO A 217 -31.81 21.97 -5.77
CA PRO A 217 -32.88 22.93 -6.08
C PRO A 217 -32.38 23.80 -7.24
N LEU A 218 -33.22 23.93 -8.27
CA LEU A 218 -33.01 24.92 -9.32
C LEU A 218 -33.11 26.30 -8.64
N MET A 219 -32.01 27.01 -8.53
CA MET A 219 -32.00 28.43 -8.20
C MET A 219 -32.38 29.21 -9.44
#